data_0954fc063590ae4f8d5e93f8524aced4
#
_entry.id   0954fc063590ae4f8d5e93f8524aced4
#
_cell.length_a   1.000
_cell.length_b   1.000
_cell.length_c   1.000
_cell.angle_alpha   90.00
_cell.angle_beta   90.00
_cell.angle_gamma   90.00
#
_symmetry.space_group_name_H-M   'P 1'
#
loop_
_entity.id
_entity.type
_entity.pdbx_description
1 polymer ?
#
loop_
_entity_poly.entity_id
_entity_poly.type
_entity_poly.pdbx_seq_one_letter_code
_entity_poly.pdbx_strand_id
1 'polypeptide(L)'
;MGQIKTRCSTAAGLFLILLTVIAGFSSCKSNQKDIIPSAEYAPYVNAYTGGVISQNSTIRIELTQDQPMVDLNQELKDNPFSFSPSLKGKTYWVSNNTIEFVPEEGALKPGAFYEGTFRLGDFVDVDKKLEEFNFSFRVQERNFSIHTDPITVT
;
A
#
# COMPACT_ATOMS: atom_id res chain seq x y z
N MET A 1 34.96 -15.96 -63.33
CA MET A 1 35.07 -16.47 -61.95
C MET A 1 34.59 -15.42 -60.97
N GLY A 2 33.31 -15.40 -60.69
CA GLY A 2 32.66 -14.39 -59.82
C GLY A 2 32.23 -15.00 -58.50
N GLN A 3 32.71 -14.46 -57.43
CA GLN A 3 32.34 -14.83 -56.07
C GLN A 3 30.99 -14.21 -55.71
N ILE A 4 29.97 -15.06 -55.47
CA ILE A 4 28.71 -14.66 -54.89
C ILE A 4 28.85 -14.72 -53.35
N LYS A 5 28.98 -13.56 -52.70
CA LYS A 5 28.93 -13.49 -51.25
C LYS A 5 27.47 -13.47 -50.78
N THR A 6 27.07 -14.56 -50.16
CA THR A 6 25.81 -14.70 -49.40
C THR A 6 25.74 -13.73 -48.21
N ARG A 7 24.87 -12.73 -48.32
CA ARG A 7 24.44 -11.88 -47.18
C ARG A 7 23.08 -12.40 -46.71
N CYS A 8 23.05 -13.40 -45.85
CA CYS A 8 21.83 -13.87 -45.26
C CYS A 8 22.08 -14.46 -43.88
N SER A 9 22.45 -13.58 -42.91
CA SER A 9 22.58 -14.03 -41.50
C SER A 9 22.24 -13.00 -40.45
N THR A 10 21.94 -11.77 -40.82
CA THR A 10 21.65 -10.72 -39.81
C THR A 10 20.17 -10.50 -39.50
N ALA A 11 19.27 -10.92 -40.42
CA ALA A 11 17.83 -10.74 -40.23
C ALA A 11 17.20 -11.77 -39.27
N ALA A 12 17.74 -12.99 -39.23
CA ALA A 12 17.21 -14.06 -38.38
C ALA A 12 17.55 -13.86 -36.89
N GLY A 13 18.70 -13.22 -36.58
CA GLY A 13 19.13 -12.93 -35.20
C GLY A 13 18.29 -11.83 -34.54
N LEU A 14 17.88 -10.83 -35.33
CA LEU A 14 17.08 -9.72 -34.81
C LEU A 14 15.64 -10.12 -34.47
N PHE A 15 15.08 -11.10 -35.22
CA PHE A 15 13.70 -11.60 -35.01
C PHE A 15 13.63 -12.50 -33.74
N LEU A 16 14.69 -13.22 -33.43
CA LEU A 16 14.75 -14.08 -32.23
C LEU A 16 14.88 -13.28 -30.95
N ILE A 17 15.57 -12.12 -30.95
CA ILE A 17 15.72 -11.24 -29.80
C ILE A 17 14.41 -10.49 -29.49
N LEU A 18 13.61 -10.16 -30.50
CA LEU A 18 12.33 -9.47 -30.30
C LEU A 18 11.25 -10.39 -29.69
N LEU A 19 11.33 -11.70 -29.91
CA LEU A 19 10.37 -12.68 -29.40
C LEU A 19 10.57 -13.00 -27.90
N THR A 20 11.79 -12.79 -27.36
CA THR A 20 12.11 -13.06 -25.95
C THR A 20 11.69 -11.94 -24.99
N VAL A 21 11.40 -10.73 -25.48
CA VAL A 21 11.00 -9.59 -24.65
C VAL A 21 9.51 -9.63 -24.25
N ILE A 22 8.67 -10.40 -24.98
CA ILE A 22 7.22 -10.42 -24.75
C ILE A 22 6.80 -11.43 -23.65
N ALA A 23 7.69 -12.31 -23.19
CA ALA A 23 7.36 -13.36 -22.21
C ALA A 23 7.45 -12.91 -20.73
N GLY A 24 7.76 -11.64 -20.43
CA GLY A 24 8.06 -11.15 -19.08
C GLY A 24 6.86 -10.61 -18.27
N PHE A 25 5.66 -10.51 -18.82
CA PHE A 25 4.49 -10.01 -18.10
C PHE A 25 3.57 -11.14 -17.61
N SER A 26 4.15 -12.16 -16.98
CA SER A 26 3.35 -13.02 -16.12
C SER A 26 2.99 -12.23 -14.88
N SER A 27 1.81 -11.63 -14.85
CA SER A 27 1.19 -11.07 -13.65
C SER A 27 1.00 -12.21 -12.64
N CYS A 28 2.00 -12.45 -11.81
CA CYS A 28 1.83 -13.23 -10.60
C CYS A 28 0.78 -12.50 -9.75
N LYS A 29 -0.44 -13.05 -9.66
CA LYS A 29 -1.32 -12.81 -8.53
C LYS A 29 -0.56 -13.30 -7.30
N SER A 30 0.21 -12.40 -6.65
CA SER A 30 0.83 -12.71 -5.38
C SER A 30 -0.32 -12.96 -4.40
N ASN A 31 -0.31 -14.10 -3.75
CA ASN A 31 -1.15 -14.40 -2.60
C ASN A 31 -0.65 -13.49 -1.45
N GLN A 32 -1.07 -12.22 -1.48
CA GLN A 32 -0.68 -11.22 -0.49
C GLN A 32 -1.29 -11.66 0.84
N LYS A 33 -0.43 -12.01 1.78
CA LYS A 33 -0.83 -12.41 3.12
C LYS A 33 -0.92 -11.18 4.00
N ASP A 34 -1.98 -11.09 4.80
CA ASP A 34 -2.15 -10.00 5.75
C ASP A 34 -1.01 -9.98 6.76
N ILE A 35 -0.44 -8.79 6.98
CA ILE A 35 0.55 -8.53 8.03
C ILE A 35 -0.22 -8.13 9.28
N ILE A 36 -0.23 -9.04 10.26
CA ILE A 36 -0.83 -8.81 11.57
C ILE A 36 0.32 -8.55 12.54
N PRO A 37 0.38 -7.36 13.18
CA PRO A 37 1.40 -7.05 14.17
C PRO A 37 1.42 -8.05 15.31
N SER A 38 2.60 -8.33 15.85
CA SER A 38 2.75 -9.24 16.97
C SER A 38 2.18 -8.64 18.27
N ALA A 39 1.81 -9.49 19.24
CA ALA A 39 1.33 -9.06 20.55
C ALA A 39 2.38 -8.26 21.35
N GLU A 40 3.65 -8.28 20.95
CA GLU A 40 4.72 -7.49 21.58
C GLU A 40 4.50 -5.97 21.44
N TYR A 41 3.72 -5.53 20.44
CA TYR A 41 3.37 -4.12 20.27
C TYR A 41 2.22 -3.63 21.17
N ALA A 42 1.46 -4.52 21.81
CA ALA A 42 0.30 -4.17 22.63
C ALA A 42 0.60 -3.17 23.78
N PRO A 43 1.79 -3.13 24.40
CA PRO A 43 2.13 -2.10 25.39
C PRO A 43 2.27 -0.69 24.80
N TYR A 44 2.43 -0.54 23.49
CA TYR A 44 2.78 0.71 22.81
C TYR A 44 1.71 1.20 21.85
N VAL A 45 0.99 0.30 21.18
CA VAL A 45 -0.03 0.58 20.19
C VAL A 45 -1.38 0.04 20.65
N ASN A 46 -2.33 0.94 20.87
CA ASN A 46 -3.69 0.61 21.30
C ASN A 46 -4.58 0.18 20.13
N ALA A 47 -4.48 0.92 19.02
CA ALA A 47 -5.26 0.63 17.82
C ALA A 47 -4.51 1.05 16.54
N TYR A 48 -4.85 0.41 15.42
CA TYR A 48 -4.33 0.76 14.11
C TYR A 48 -5.34 0.46 13.01
N THR A 49 -5.21 1.15 11.87
CA THR A 49 -6.01 0.87 10.68
C THR A 49 -5.50 -0.38 9.99
N GLY A 50 -6.33 -1.42 9.92
CA GLY A 50 -6.03 -2.71 9.27
C GLY A 50 -7.26 -3.34 8.63
N GLY A 51 -7.11 -4.53 8.04
CA GLY A 51 -8.20 -5.26 7.40
C GLY A 51 -8.71 -4.61 6.12
N VAL A 52 -10.03 -4.50 5.94
CA VAL A 52 -10.64 -3.90 4.74
C VAL A 52 -11.14 -2.50 5.04
N ILE A 53 -10.65 -1.53 4.27
CA ILE A 53 -10.98 -0.10 4.44
C ILE A 53 -11.65 0.48 3.19
N SER A 54 -12.36 1.60 3.34
CA SER A 54 -12.92 2.37 2.21
C SER A 54 -11.80 3.11 1.45
N GLN A 55 -12.05 3.42 0.18
CA GLN A 55 -11.15 4.26 -0.62
C GLN A 55 -11.00 5.70 -0.10
N ASN A 56 -11.89 6.16 0.78
CA ASN A 56 -11.86 7.48 1.40
C ASN A 56 -11.41 7.42 2.87
N SER A 57 -10.89 6.28 3.32
CA SER A 57 -10.40 6.12 4.69
C SER A 57 -9.06 6.82 4.87
N THR A 58 -8.80 7.21 6.11
CA THR A 58 -7.48 7.60 6.60
C THR A 58 -6.82 6.43 7.30
N ILE A 59 -5.51 6.47 7.45
CA ILE A 59 -4.73 5.45 8.14
C ILE A 59 -4.28 6.01 9.48
N ARG A 60 -4.64 5.34 10.58
CA ARG A 60 -4.39 5.81 11.96
C ARG A 60 -3.58 4.81 12.75
N ILE A 61 -2.73 5.35 13.60
CA ILE A 61 -2.07 4.62 14.69
C ILE A 61 -2.42 5.35 15.99
N GLU A 62 -2.98 4.64 16.94
CA GLU A 62 -3.25 5.13 18.29
C GLU A 62 -2.25 4.52 19.26
N LEU A 63 -1.45 5.37 19.90
CA LEU A 63 -0.49 4.96 20.91
C LEU A 63 -1.19 4.74 22.26
N THR A 64 -0.60 3.92 23.13
CA THR A 64 -1.13 3.69 24.48
C THR A 64 -0.90 4.87 25.42
N GLN A 65 0.09 5.74 25.11
CA GLN A 65 0.50 6.87 25.92
C GLN A 65 0.35 8.17 25.15
N ASP A 66 -0.09 9.21 25.86
CA ASP A 66 -0.12 10.58 25.34
C ASP A 66 1.29 11.10 25.09
N GLN A 67 1.48 11.77 23.98
CA GLN A 67 2.72 12.44 23.62
C GLN A 67 2.71 13.88 24.14
N PRO A 68 3.77 14.35 24.79
CA PRO A 68 3.85 15.71 25.26
C PRO A 68 4.00 16.69 24.09
N MET A 69 3.33 17.83 24.17
CA MET A 69 3.50 18.98 23.29
C MET A 69 3.30 18.68 21.80
N VAL A 70 2.22 17.97 21.44
CA VAL A 70 1.83 17.77 20.05
C VAL A 70 1.03 18.97 19.51
N ASP A 71 1.33 19.38 18.30
CA ASP A 71 0.56 20.41 17.59
C ASP A 71 -0.60 19.75 16.85
N LEU A 72 -1.80 19.81 17.41
CA LEU A 72 -2.99 19.19 16.82
C LEU A 72 -3.36 19.86 15.49
N ASN A 73 -3.72 19.03 14.51
CA ASN A 73 -4.11 19.43 13.16
C ASN A 73 -3.02 20.16 12.34
N GLN A 74 -1.79 20.19 12.83
CA GLN A 74 -0.65 20.65 12.05
C GLN A 74 0.00 19.49 11.33
N GLU A 75 0.36 19.71 10.06
CA GLU A 75 1.06 18.70 9.24
C GLU A 75 2.44 18.39 9.85
N LEU A 76 2.74 17.11 10.06
CA LEU A 76 4.05 16.66 10.48
C LEU A 76 5.05 16.87 9.33
N LYS A 77 6.18 17.54 9.63
CA LYS A 77 7.25 17.77 8.64
C LYS A 77 7.93 16.47 8.23
N ASP A 78 8.06 15.55 9.16
CA ASP A 78 8.65 14.23 8.94
C ASP A 78 7.54 13.17 9.02
N ASN A 79 7.23 12.56 7.89
CA ASN A 79 6.20 11.55 7.79
C ASN A 79 6.70 10.22 8.36
N PRO A 80 6.13 9.71 9.48
CA PRO A 80 6.54 8.43 10.05
C PRO A 80 5.98 7.21 9.32
N PHE A 81 5.07 7.39 8.36
CA PHE A 81 4.51 6.30 7.58
C PHE A 81 5.26 6.07 6.28
N SER A 82 5.41 4.82 5.91
CA SER A 82 5.76 4.38 4.57
C SER A 82 4.83 3.26 4.10
N PHE A 83 4.58 3.18 2.79
CA PHE A 83 3.63 2.23 2.22
C PHE A 83 4.19 1.53 0.98
N SER A 84 3.81 0.27 0.80
CA SER A 84 4.05 -0.51 -0.41
C SER A 84 2.70 -1.11 -0.90
N PRO A 85 2.19 -0.73 -2.10
CA PRO A 85 2.67 0.34 -2.99
C PRO A 85 2.70 1.72 -2.33
N SER A 86 3.57 2.62 -2.82
CA SER A 86 3.71 3.97 -2.26
C SER A 86 2.39 4.74 -2.30
N LEU A 87 2.07 5.43 -1.20
CA LEU A 87 0.93 6.34 -1.08
C LEU A 87 1.43 7.77 -0.88
N LYS A 88 0.81 8.71 -1.60
CA LYS A 88 0.98 10.14 -1.35
C LYS A 88 -0.08 10.60 -0.37
N GLY A 89 0.30 11.47 0.54
CA GLY A 89 -0.60 12.00 1.56
C GLY A 89 0.16 12.85 2.58
N LYS A 90 -0.56 13.24 3.62
CA LYS A 90 -0.06 14.10 4.69
C LYS A 90 -0.36 13.47 6.03
N THR A 91 0.46 13.77 7.03
CA THR A 91 0.34 13.19 8.37
C THR A 91 0.09 14.29 9.40
N TYR A 92 -0.81 14.00 10.35
CA TYR A 92 -1.24 14.94 11.40
C TYR A 92 -1.37 14.24 12.75
N TRP A 93 -1.20 15.00 13.83
CA TRP A 93 -1.71 14.62 15.13
C TRP A 93 -3.20 15.00 15.21
N VAL A 94 -4.07 14.01 15.44
CA VAL A 94 -5.52 14.24 15.65
C VAL A 94 -5.92 14.22 17.12
N SER A 95 -5.06 13.64 17.96
CA SER A 95 -5.12 13.73 19.43
C SER A 95 -3.71 13.58 20.00
N ASN A 96 -3.55 13.68 21.33
CA ASN A 96 -2.24 13.55 21.98
C ASN A 96 -1.60 12.16 21.80
N ASN A 97 -2.37 11.16 21.41
CA ASN A 97 -1.88 9.78 21.24
C ASN A 97 -2.21 9.20 19.86
N THR A 98 -2.84 9.95 18.95
CA THR A 98 -3.29 9.43 17.66
C THR A 98 -2.68 10.20 16.50
N ILE A 99 -1.98 9.47 15.64
CA ILE A 99 -1.39 9.97 14.41
C ILE A 99 -2.21 9.45 13.22
N GLU A 100 -2.55 10.35 12.31
CA GLU A 100 -3.35 10.06 11.13
C GLU A 100 -2.60 10.43 9.85
N PHE A 101 -2.50 9.46 8.93
CA PHE A 101 -2.09 9.72 7.56
C PHE A 101 -3.34 9.87 6.69
N VAL A 102 -3.44 11.00 6.00
CA VAL A 102 -4.53 11.35 5.08
C VAL A 102 -4.01 11.17 3.65
N PRO A 103 -4.41 10.09 2.94
CA PRO A 103 -4.02 9.90 1.54
C PRO A 103 -4.57 11.03 0.66
N GLU A 104 -3.83 11.38 -0.41
CA GLU A 104 -4.37 12.25 -1.46
C GLU A 104 -5.62 11.62 -2.09
N GLU A 105 -6.52 12.46 -2.60
CA GLU A 105 -7.74 12.01 -3.27
C GLU A 105 -7.44 11.00 -4.38
N GLY A 106 -8.09 9.85 -4.33
CA GLY A 106 -7.90 8.75 -5.28
C GLY A 106 -6.55 8.02 -5.18
N ALA A 107 -5.74 8.26 -4.14
CA ALA A 107 -4.49 7.51 -3.92
C ALA A 107 -4.79 6.05 -3.55
N LEU A 108 -5.79 5.80 -2.71
CA LEU A 108 -6.24 4.45 -2.37
C LEU A 108 -7.01 3.82 -3.53
N LYS A 109 -6.42 2.81 -4.17
CA LYS A 109 -7.03 2.15 -5.33
C LYS A 109 -7.97 1.03 -4.89
N PRO A 110 -9.22 0.95 -5.40
CA PRO A 110 -10.14 -0.15 -5.08
C PRO A 110 -9.51 -1.52 -5.35
N GLY A 111 -9.67 -2.45 -4.41
CA GLY A 111 -9.13 -3.80 -4.47
C GLY A 111 -7.63 -3.92 -4.19
N ALA A 112 -6.91 -2.81 -4.09
CA ALA A 112 -5.48 -2.83 -3.82
C ALA A 112 -5.18 -3.25 -2.37
N PHE A 113 -4.06 -3.96 -2.22
CA PHE A 113 -3.47 -4.32 -0.95
C PHE A 113 -2.26 -3.43 -0.68
N TYR A 114 -2.17 -2.93 0.53
CA TYR A 114 -1.07 -2.08 0.99
C TYR A 114 -0.44 -2.65 2.24
N GLU A 115 0.89 -2.67 2.23
CA GLU A 115 1.70 -2.89 3.42
C GLU A 115 2.10 -1.52 3.96
N GLY A 116 1.93 -1.30 5.25
CA GLY A 116 2.29 -0.08 5.95
C GLY A 116 3.37 -0.35 6.97
N THR A 117 4.32 0.57 7.09
CA THR A 117 5.31 0.63 8.16
C THR A 117 5.18 1.97 8.85
N PHE A 118 5.09 1.95 10.17
CA PHE A 118 5.09 3.14 11.01
C PHE A 118 6.33 3.12 11.92
N ARG A 119 7.10 4.22 11.94
CA ARG A 119 8.29 4.37 12.77
C ARG A 119 7.89 4.63 14.22
N LEU A 120 7.62 3.55 14.95
CA LEU A 120 7.18 3.59 16.34
C LEU A 120 8.27 4.17 17.25
N GLY A 121 9.53 3.84 16.99
CA GLY A 121 10.67 4.32 17.76
C GLY A 121 10.88 5.84 17.76
N ASP A 122 10.24 6.58 16.83
CA ASP A 122 10.27 8.04 16.81
C ASP A 122 9.42 8.66 17.95
N PHE A 123 8.49 7.87 18.54
CA PHE A 123 7.49 8.38 19.50
C PHE A 123 7.57 7.72 20.88
N VAL A 124 8.05 6.50 20.96
CA VAL A 124 8.14 5.72 22.19
C VAL A 124 9.47 5.00 22.29
N ASP A 125 10.00 4.91 23.51
CA ASP A 125 11.22 4.15 23.78
C ASP A 125 10.89 2.65 23.73
N VAL A 126 11.41 1.96 22.74
CA VAL A 126 11.16 0.55 22.46
C VAL A 126 12.45 -0.20 22.14
N ASP A 127 12.43 -1.50 22.30
CA ASP A 127 13.50 -2.35 21.80
C ASP A 127 13.69 -2.16 20.29
N LYS A 128 14.93 -2.21 19.82
CA LYS A 128 15.30 -2.03 18.40
C LYS A 128 14.48 -2.88 17.43
N LYS A 129 14.06 -4.07 17.84
CA LYS A 129 13.21 -4.98 17.05
C LYS A 129 11.76 -4.48 16.88
N LEU A 130 11.33 -3.50 17.69
CA LEU A 130 9.98 -2.93 17.70
C LEU A 130 9.93 -1.47 17.19
N GLU A 131 11.06 -0.90 16.74
CA GLU A 131 11.11 0.46 16.20
C GLU A 131 10.20 0.67 14.98
N GLU A 132 9.95 -0.40 14.22
CA GLU A 132 9.07 -0.39 13.05
C GLU A 132 7.81 -1.22 13.29
N PHE A 133 6.65 -0.58 13.29
CA PHE A 133 5.35 -1.22 13.40
C PHE A 133 4.81 -1.54 12.01
N ASN A 134 4.82 -2.82 11.63
CA ASN A 134 4.39 -3.28 10.31
C ASN A 134 2.96 -3.82 10.35
N PHE A 135 2.13 -3.38 9.40
CA PHE A 135 0.72 -3.75 9.27
C PHE A 135 0.30 -3.80 7.81
N SER A 136 -0.91 -4.27 7.53
CA SER A 136 -1.46 -4.25 6.18
C SER A 136 -2.95 -3.94 6.18
N PHE A 137 -3.42 -3.48 5.03
CA PHE A 137 -4.85 -3.28 4.77
C PHE A 137 -5.15 -3.46 3.28
N ARG A 138 -6.43 -3.70 2.98
CA ARG A 138 -6.96 -3.81 1.63
C ARG A 138 -8.05 -2.77 1.42
N VAL A 139 -8.03 -2.12 0.28
CA VAL A 139 -9.11 -1.20 -0.10
C VAL A 139 -10.27 -2.00 -0.68
N GLN A 140 -11.47 -1.73 -0.21
CA GLN A 140 -12.68 -2.38 -0.67
C GLN A 140 -12.84 -2.26 -2.19
N GLU A 141 -13.18 -3.37 -2.85
CA GLU A 141 -13.54 -3.35 -4.27
C GLU A 141 -14.86 -2.65 -4.50
N ARG A 142 -15.00 -1.98 -5.65
CA ARG A 142 -16.28 -1.43 -6.07
C ARG A 142 -17.07 -2.52 -6.79
N ASN A 143 -17.98 -3.17 -6.08
CA ASN A 143 -18.94 -4.11 -6.68
C ASN A 143 -20.31 -3.45 -6.71
N PHE A 144 -20.86 -3.26 -7.92
CA PHE A 144 -22.26 -2.86 -8.11
C PHE A 144 -23.02 -4.07 -8.67
N SER A 145 -24.00 -4.56 -7.93
CA SER A 145 -25.03 -5.45 -8.48
C SER A 145 -26.33 -4.65 -8.60
N ILE A 146 -26.83 -4.51 -9.83
CA ILE A 146 -28.16 -3.91 -10.08
C ILE A 146 -29.15 -5.07 -10.22
N HIS A 147 -30.04 -5.23 -9.24
CA HIS A 147 -31.21 -6.08 -9.38
C HIS A 147 -32.37 -5.22 -9.91
N THR A 148 -32.78 -5.45 -11.16
CA THR A 148 -34.01 -4.88 -11.70
C THR A 148 -35.10 -5.94 -11.62
N ASP A 149 -36.07 -5.76 -10.73
CA ASP A 149 -37.29 -6.56 -10.75
C ASP A 149 -38.14 -6.11 -11.92
N PRO A 150 -38.64 -7.03 -12.76
CA PRO A 150 -39.54 -6.68 -13.87
C PRO A 150 -40.87 -6.17 -13.27
N ILE A 151 -41.26 -4.94 -13.64
CA ILE A 151 -42.58 -4.38 -13.29
C ILE A 151 -43.63 -5.14 -14.11
N THR A 152 -44.39 -6.02 -13.47
CA THR A 152 -45.59 -6.64 -14.07
C THR A 152 -46.73 -5.66 -13.96
N VAL A 153 -47.18 -5.11 -15.10
CA VAL A 153 -48.40 -4.29 -15.19
C VAL A 153 -49.56 -5.27 -15.37
N THR A 154 -50.45 -5.39 -14.41
CA THR A 154 -51.74 -6.08 -14.49
C THR A 154 -52.82 -5.13 -14.95
#